data_1031b65a3c988718de06acc3a6e8ade1
#
_entry.id   1031b65a3c988718de06acc3a6e8ade1
#
_cell.length_a   1.000
_cell.length_b   1.000
_cell.length_c   1.000
_cell.angle_alpha   90.00
_cell.angle_beta   90.00
_cell.angle_gamma   90.00
#
_symmetry.space_group_name_H-M   'P 1'
#
loop_
_entity.id
_entity.type
_entity.pdbx_description
1 polymer ?
#
loop_
_entity_poly.entity_id
_entity_poly.type
_entity_poly.pdbx_seq_one_letter_code
_entity_poly.pdbx_strand_id
1 'polypeptide(L)'
;MERLDVVIPVYRPDRRFLKLMRMVFSQDELPGKVQIMLTLSGQESEAEQLLKRIEKIRDSLKASQVAVTVKGVLKEKFDHGATRNLGIAACNAPYVLCLTGDAVPKDTALFRTLLQAMERDNETVAVYARQVAPRNAGAVLRLTQNYNYPAKSRRQTAATKEELGIKTIFCSDVCCLYHRNRFFCLDGFEQPVLFGEDMLFAAKAIEAGYAVRYEAGAVVEHGHAFSIRDTFRRNFLNGVNQTMHAEVFRRFSSEREGARYVKYVFAELKKERAYLSMISFAFQCAVRYAGFLAGRYYRLLPKALVRRLSGNAPICDF
;
A
#
# COMPACT_ATOMS: atom_id res chain seq x y z
N MET A 1 9.67 1.82 -26.77
CA MET A 1 8.31 1.97 -26.20
C MET A 1 8.48 1.95 -24.69
N GLU A 2 7.93 2.93 -24.02
CA GLU A 2 8.03 3.07 -22.55
C GLU A 2 7.33 1.91 -21.88
N ARG A 3 8.01 1.25 -20.94
CA ARG A 3 7.55 -0.03 -20.35
C ARG A 3 6.64 0.18 -19.15
N LEU A 4 6.79 1.27 -18.41
CA LEU A 4 5.98 1.54 -17.22
C LEU A 4 5.59 3.01 -17.10
N ASP A 5 4.44 3.26 -16.49
CA ASP A 5 3.98 4.52 -15.96
C ASP A 5 3.85 4.43 -14.42
N VAL A 6 3.83 5.56 -13.74
CA VAL A 6 3.74 5.62 -12.26
C VAL A 6 2.52 6.41 -11.83
N VAL A 7 1.76 5.90 -10.88
CA VAL A 7 0.61 6.56 -10.24
C VAL A 7 0.90 6.80 -8.77
N ILE A 8 0.78 8.05 -8.32
CA ILE A 8 1.10 8.45 -6.94
C ILE A 8 -0.05 9.23 -6.33
N PRO A 9 -0.95 8.61 -5.54
CA PRO A 9 -1.86 9.34 -4.68
C PRO A 9 -1.07 10.07 -3.59
N VAL A 10 -1.35 11.35 -3.39
CA VAL A 10 -0.67 12.16 -2.37
C VAL A 10 -1.62 13.12 -1.68
N TYR A 11 -1.47 13.25 -0.37
CA TYR A 11 -2.13 14.25 0.45
C TYR A 11 -1.09 15.06 1.21
N ARG A 12 -1.14 16.40 1.10
CA ARG A 12 -0.18 17.32 1.74
C ARG A 12 1.28 16.95 1.47
N PRO A 13 1.75 17.08 0.21
CA PRO A 13 3.12 16.71 -0.16
C PRO A 13 4.16 17.45 0.69
N ASP A 14 5.04 16.69 1.33
CA ASP A 14 6.08 17.17 2.22
C ASP A 14 7.49 16.97 1.65
N ARG A 15 8.53 17.13 2.48
CA ARG A 15 9.93 16.91 2.09
C ARG A 15 10.20 15.47 1.67
N ARG A 16 9.47 14.48 2.25
CA ARG A 16 9.64 13.08 1.93
C ARG A 16 9.08 12.77 0.54
N PHE A 17 7.94 13.37 0.19
CA PHE A 17 7.40 13.32 -1.16
C PHE A 17 8.38 13.90 -2.20
N LEU A 18 9.03 15.03 -1.92
CA LEU A 18 10.03 15.60 -2.83
C LEU A 18 11.28 14.70 -2.97
N LYS A 19 11.65 13.97 -1.90
CA LYS A 19 12.71 12.94 -1.96
C LYS A 19 12.28 11.77 -2.82
N LEU A 20 11.03 11.30 -2.67
CA LEU A 20 10.43 10.28 -3.54
C LEU A 20 10.53 10.70 -5.02
N MET A 21 10.10 11.92 -5.36
CA MET A 21 10.14 12.40 -6.76
C MET A 21 11.57 12.43 -7.33
N ARG A 22 12.57 12.85 -6.53
CA ARG A 22 13.98 12.74 -6.96
C ARG A 22 14.37 11.31 -7.26
N MET A 23 14.01 10.36 -6.39
CA MET A 23 14.33 8.95 -6.60
C MET A 23 13.58 8.36 -7.81
N VAL A 24 12.34 8.77 -8.08
CA VAL A 24 11.59 8.35 -9.27
C VAL A 24 12.29 8.79 -10.57
N PHE A 25 12.77 10.05 -10.61
CA PHE A 25 13.47 10.58 -11.78
C PHE A 25 14.96 10.18 -11.85
N SER A 26 15.46 9.44 -10.87
CA SER A 26 16.84 8.90 -10.86
C SER A 26 16.88 7.39 -11.07
N GLN A 27 15.78 6.76 -11.45
CA GLN A 27 15.76 5.30 -11.69
C GLN A 27 16.54 4.95 -12.97
N ASP A 28 17.19 3.79 -12.97
CA ASP A 28 17.93 3.27 -14.13
C ASP A 28 16.99 3.06 -15.34
N GLU A 29 15.74 2.73 -15.08
CA GLU A 29 14.66 2.65 -16.06
C GLU A 29 13.63 3.72 -15.74
N LEU A 30 13.60 4.78 -16.53
CA LEU A 30 12.68 5.90 -16.30
C LEU A 30 11.26 5.54 -16.75
N PRO A 31 10.24 6.03 -16.04
CA PRO A 31 8.85 5.87 -16.47
C PRO A 31 8.56 6.77 -17.68
N GLY A 32 7.58 6.38 -18.49
CA GLY A 32 7.05 7.24 -19.55
C GLY A 32 6.26 8.40 -18.96
N LYS A 33 5.46 8.11 -17.94
CA LYS A 33 4.60 9.08 -17.29
C LYS A 33 4.58 8.93 -15.77
N VAL A 34 4.52 10.06 -15.07
CA VAL A 34 4.19 10.13 -13.64
C VAL A 34 2.85 10.85 -13.47
N GLN A 35 1.83 10.12 -13.06
CA GLN A 35 0.50 10.62 -12.76
C GLN A 35 0.35 10.84 -11.26
N ILE A 36 0.33 12.09 -10.80
CA ILE A 36 0.12 12.44 -9.40
C ILE A 36 -1.37 12.71 -9.16
N MET A 37 -1.97 12.00 -8.22
CA MET A 37 -3.35 12.17 -7.78
C MET A 37 -3.34 12.97 -6.47
N LEU A 38 -3.42 14.30 -6.56
CA LEU A 38 -3.35 15.19 -5.40
C LEU A 38 -4.72 15.33 -4.73
N THR A 39 -4.82 14.90 -3.47
CA THR A 39 -6.00 15.25 -2.66
C THR A 39 -5.91 16.72 -2.27
N LEU A 40 -6.83 17.54 -2.79
CA LEU A 40 -6.86 18.98 -2.56
C LEU A 40 -7.22 19.31 -1.10
N SER A 41 -6.53 20.31 -0.56
CA SER A 41 -6.79 20.84 0.78
C SER A 41 -7.79 22.01 0.78
N GLY A 42 -8.14 22.53 -0.39
CA GLY A 42 -9.16 23.58 -0.56
C GLY A 42 -8.96 24.54 -1.74
N GLN A 43 -7.80 24.54 -2.41
CA GLN A 43 -7.52 25.44 -3.53
C GLN A 43 -7.16 24.66 -4.81
N GLU A 44 -7.78 24.99 -5.92
CA GLU A 44 -7.46 24.37 -7.22
C GLU A 44 -6.02 24.66 -7.68
N SER A 45 -5.46 25.81 -7.33
CA SER A 45 -4.08 26.21 -7.65
C SER A 45 -3.00 25.30 -7.01
N GLU A 46 -3.37 24.48 -6.00
CA GLU A 46 -2.43 23.54 -5.34
C GLU A 46 -1.82 22.55 -6.36
N ALA A 47 -2.60 22.09 -7.31
CA ALA A 47 -2.16 21.15 -8.34
C ALA A 47 -1.12 21.77 -9.28
N GLU A 48 -1.34 22.99 -9.73
CA GLU A 48 -0.41 23.70 -10.61
C GLU A 48 0.91 24.05 -9.92
N GLN A 49 0.83 24.48 -8.66
CA GLN A 49 2.00 24.79 -7.85
C GLN A 49 2.85 23.52 -7.61
N LEU A 50 2.19 22.39 -7.34
CA LEU A 50 2.88 21.13 -7.18
C LEU A 50 3.53 20.70 -8.50
N LEU A 51 2.82 20.75 -9.62
CA LEU A 51 3.35 20.43 -10.94
C LEU A 51 4.64 21.20 -11.24
N LYS A 52 4.63 22.54 -11.10
CA LYS A 52 5.81 23.38 -11.31
C LYS A 52 7.01 22.98 -10.45
N ARG A 53 6.75 22.57 -9.20
CA ARG A 53 7.82 22.08 -8.29
C ARG A 53 8.41 20.76 -8.75
N ILE A 54 7.56 19.84 -9.21
CA ILE A 54 7.99 18.52 -9.68
C ILE A 54 8.75 18.61 -11.00
N GLU A 55 8.31 19.46 -11.94
CA GLU A 55 9.00 19.70 -13.20
C GLU A 55 10.42 20.25 -12.97
N LYS A 56 10.59 21.20 -12.04
CA LYS A 56 11.93 21.67 -11.65
C LYS A 56 12.85 20.54 -11.17
N ILE A 57 12.32 19.58 -10.39
CA ILE A 57 13.09 18.42 -9.93
C ILE A 57 13.44 17.53 -11.12
N ARG A 58 12.46 17.19 -11.97
CA ARG A 58 12.62 16.39 -13.17
C ARG A 58 13.73 16.95 -14.07
N ASP A 59 13.64 18.24 -14.37
CA ASP A 59 14.55 18.91 -15.30
C ASP A 59 15.98 19.01 -14.71
N SER A 60 16.08 19.23 -13.38
CA SER A 60 17.40 19.22 -12.68
C SER A 60 18.10 17.87 -12.74
N LEU A 61 17.37 16.79 -12.95
CA LEU A 61 17.87 15.41 -13.06
C LEU A 61 17.94 14.92 -14.52
N LYS A 62 17.77 15.83 -15.50
CA LYS A 62 17.80 15.53 -16.93
C LYS A 62 16.81 14.42 -17.37
N ALA A 63 15.67 14.34 -16.67
CA ALA A 63 14.59 13.38 -16.95
C ALA A 63 13.42 14.05 -17.72
N SER A 64 13.71 15.03 -18.58
CA SER A 64 12.71 15.83 -19.33
C SER A 64 11.81 15.03 -20.23
N GLN A 65 12.24 13.79 -20.63
CA GLN A 65 11.43 12.85 -21.42
C GLN A 65 10.25 12.28 -20.63
N VAL A 66 10.27 12.35 -19.28
CA VAL A 66 9.18 11.82 -18.44
C VAL A 66 8.02 12.84 -18.42
N ALA A 67 6.86 12.44 -18.90
CA ALA A 67 5.66 13.25 -18.79
C ALA A 67 5.18 13.32 -17.32
N VAL A 68 4.86 14.49 -16.82
CA VAL A 68 4.32 14.67 -15.45
C VAL A 68 2.95 15.32 -15.53
N THR A 69 2.00 14.75 -14.83
CA THR A 69 0.67 15.34 -14.67
C THR A 69 0.24 15.32 -13.21
N VAL A 70 -0.48 16.35 -12.78
CA VAL A 70 -1.07 16.42 -11.45
C VAL A 70 -2.57 16.63 -11.61
N LYS A 71 -3.36 15.68 -11.11
CA LYS A 71 -4.82 15.76 -11.09
C LYS A 71 -5.32 15.98 -9.67
N GLY A 72 -6.07 17.04 -9.46
CA GLY A 72 -6.72 17.33 -8.18
C GLY A 72 -7.89 16.35 -7.93
N VAL A 73 -7.99 15.85 -6.71
CA VAL A 73 -9.11 15.04 -6.21
C VAL A 73 -9.64 15.72 -4.96
N LEU A 74 -10.91 16.08 -4.93
CA LEU A 74 -11.55 16.66 -3.77
C LEU A 74 -11.53 15.67 -2.60
N LYS A 75 -11.24 16.17 -1.40
CA LYS A 75 -11.11 15.32 -0.21
C LYS A 75 -12.36 14.48 0.07
N GLU A 76 -13.54 15.05 -0.18
CA GLU A 76 -14.84 14.40 0.01
C GLU A 76 -15.10 13.27 -1.02
N LYS A 77 -14.42 13.32 -2.14
CA LYS A 77 -14.49 12.33 -3.24
C LYS A 77 -13.31 11.35 -3.22
N PHE A 78 -12.41 11.50 -2.24
CA PHE A 78 -11.26 10.62 -2.16
C PHE A 78 -11.69 9.22 -1.73
N ASP A 79 -11.40 8.26 -2.57
CA ASP A 79 -11.51 6.83 -2.33
C ASP A 79 -10.21 6.15 -2.79
N HIS A 80 -9.69 5.20 -2.04
CA HIS A 80 -8.40 4.58 -2.31
C HIS A 80 -8.40 3.83 -3.65
N GLY A 81 -9.42 3.03 -3.91
CA GLY A 81 -9.58 2.28 -5.16
C GLY A 81 -9.90 3.18 -6.34
N ALA A 82 -10.93 4.03 -6.22
CA ALA A 82 -11.35 4.93 -7.29
C ALA A 82 -10.25 5.90 -7.73
N THR A 83 -9.50 6.47 -6.77
CA THR A 83 -8.42 7.41 -7.08
C THR A 83 -7.30 6.74 -7.87
N ARG A 84 -6.92 5.50 -7.49
CA ARG A 84 -5.91 4.72 -8.23
C ARG A 84 -6.42 4.27 -9.59
N ASN A 85 -7.66 3.78 -9.67
CA ASN A 85 -8.30 3.42 -10.95
C ASN A 85 -8.26 4.58 -11.95
N LEU A 86 -8.61 5.80 -11.51
CA LEU A 86 -8.52 7.00 -12.35
C LEU A 86 -7.08 7.30 -12.78
N GLY A 87 -6.10 7.12 -11.87
CA GLY A 87 -4.69 7.31 -12.20
C GLY A 87 -4.20 6.29 -13.22
N ILE A 88 -4.52 5.00 -13.04
CA ILE A 88 -4.13 3.90 -13.93
C ILE A 88 -4.79 4.05 -15.31
N ALA A 89 -6.05 4.50 -15.35
CA ALA A 89 -6.76 4.75 -16.61
C ALA A 89 -6.09 5.86 -17.44
N ALA A 90 -5.46 6.83 -16.79
CA ALA A 90 -4.72 7.91 -17.47
C ALA A 90 -3.30 7.51 -17.93
N CYS A 91 -2.87 6.28 -17.67
CA CYS A 91 -1.60 5.70 -18.10
C CYS A 91 -1.74 4.95 -19.43
N ASN A 92 -0.63 4.84 -20.19
CA ASN A 92 -0.61 4.17 -21.49
C ASN A 92 0.36 2.99 -21.56
N ALA A 93 1.36 2.95 -20.67
CA ALA A 93 2.35 1.88 -20.63
C ALA A 93 1.71 0.52 -20.30
N PRO A 94 2.31 -0.62 -20.73
CA PRO A 94 1.81 -1.96 -20.44
C PRO A 94 1.83 -2.30 -18.96
N TYR A 95 2.70 -1.65 -18.19
CA TYR A 95 2.80 -1.80 -16.74
C TYR A 95 2.58 -0.47 -16.03
N VAL A 96 1.89 -0.49 -14.89
CA VAL A 96 1.67 0.70 -14.06
C VAL A 96 2.08 0.43 -12.63
N LEU A 97 2.97 1.27 -12.12
CA LEU A 97 3.45 1.23 -10.74
C LEU A 97 2.61 2.15 -9.86
N CYS A 98 1.88 1.60 -8.90
CA CYS A 98 1.31 2.36 -7.80
C CYS A 98 2.36 2.60 -6.72
N LEU A 99 2.53 3.86 -6.29
CA LEU A 99 3.39 4.27 -5.19
C LEU A 99 2.61 5.16 -4.22
N THR A 100 2.79 5.00 -2.92
CA THR A 100 2.31 6.02 -1.97
C THR A 100 3.28 7.19 -1.90
N GLY A 101 2.76 8.39 -1.63
CA GLY A 101 3.53 9.64 -1.67
C GLY A 101 4.72 9.74 -0.71
N ASP A 102 4.96 8.72 0.12
CA ASP A 102 6.03 8.65 1.11
C ASP A 102 6.86 7.34 1.04
N ALA A 103 6.63 6.51 0.04
CA ALA A 103 7.40 5.29 -0.23
C ALA A 103 8.65 5.61 -1.04
N VAL A 104 9.76 5.84 -0.39
CA VAL A 104 11.01 6.27 -1.04
C VAL A 104 11.82 5.06 -1.53
N PRO A 105 12.11 4.92 -2.84
CA PRO A 105 13.01 3.91 -3.36
C PRO A 105 14.36 3.91 -2.64
N LYS A 106 14.89 2.73 -2.35
CA LYS A 106 16.16 2.58 -1.65
C LYS A 106 17.37 2.82 -2.56
N ASP A 107 17.19 2.51 -3.85
CA ASP A 107 18.20 2.64 -4.90
C ASP A 107 17.56 2.96 -6.26
N THR A 108 18.36 3.03 -7.30
CA THR A 108 17.94 3.36 -8.66
C THR A 108 17.48 2.14 -9.47
N ALA A 109 17.59 0.94 -8.93
CA ALA A 109 17.24 -0.30 -9.61
C ALA A 109 15.80 -0.78 -9.34
N LEU A 110 15.03 -0.07 -8.49
CA LEU A 110 13.69 -0.49 -8.06
C LEU A 110 12.79 -0.85 -9.24
N PHE A 111 12.66 0.05 -10.22
CA PHE A 111 11.73 -0.15 -11.35
C PHE A 111 12.15 -1.31 -12.22
N ARG A 112 13.44 -1.40 -12.57
CA ARG A 112 14.01 -2.52 -13.31
C ARG A 112 13.77 -3.85 -12.60
N THR A 113 13.98 -3.91 -11.28
CA THR A 113 13.79 -5.12 -10.47
C THR A 113 12.34 -5.58 -10.48
N LEU A 114 11.38 -4.65 -10.34
CA LEU A 114 9.94 -4.95 -10.42
C LEU A 114 9.53 -5.45 -11.81
N LEU A 115 10.02 -4.80 -12.88
CA LEU A 115 9.74 -5.21 -14.25
C LEU A 115 10.29 -6.62 -14.54
N GLN A 116 11.53 -6.89 -14.15
CA GLN A 116 12.12 -8.22 -14.28
C GLN A 116 11.34 -9.29 -13.51
N ALA A 117 10.84 -8.96 -12.33
CA ALA A 117 10.00 -9.87 -11.55
C ALA A 117 8.62 -10.10 -12.18
N MET A 118 8.03 -9.08 -12.80
CA MET A 118 6.78 -9.18 -13.56
C MET A 118 6.91 -10.09 -14.77
N GLU A 119 8.02 -10.02 -15.47
CA GLU A 119 8.28 -10.74 -16.74
C GLU A 119 8.82 -12.16 -16.55
N ARG A 120 9.02 -12.63 -15.31
CA ARG A 120 9.49 -14.01 -15.04
C ARG A 120 8.51 -15.08 -15.50
N ASP A 121 7.23 -14.78 -15.51
CA ASP A 121 6.18 -15.67 -16.02
C ASP A 121 4.98 -14.88 -16.56
N ASN A 122 4.20 -15.53 -17.43
CA ASN A 122 3.03 -14.92 -18.03
C ASN A 122 1.80 -14.88 -17.11
N GLU A 123 1.83 -15.48 -15.94
CA GLU A 123 0.68 -15.50 -15.02
C GLU A 123 0.72 -14.35 -14.02
N THR A 124 1.89 -13.74 -13.80
CA THR A 124 2.05 -12.65 -12.84
C THR A 124 1.29 -11.41 -13.29
N VAL A 125 0.39 -10.91 -12.45
CA VAL A 125 -0.43 -9.72 -12.70
C VAL A 125 -0.06 -8.54 -11.81
N ALA A 126 0.53 -8.80 -10.65
CA ALA A 126 0.98 -7.78 -9.71
C ALA A 126 2.31 -8.20 -9.05
N VAL A 127 3.22 -7.24 -8.87
CA VAL A 127 4.49 -7.42 -8.17
C VAL A 127 4.66 -6.30 -7.15
N TYR A 128 4.69 -6.63 -5.86
CA TYR A 128 4.90 -5.63 -4.82
C TYR A 128 6.28 -5.71 -4.16
N ALA A 129 6.77 -4.53 -3.78
CA ALA A 129 8.11 -4.33 -3.27
C ALA A 129 8.22 -4.65 -1.77
N ARG A 130 9.43 -4.91 -1.33
CA ARG A 130 9.83 -4.97 0.07
C ARG A 130 9.80 -3.59 0.70
N GLN A 131 9.08 -3.46 1.82
CA GLN A 131 9.11 -2.26 2.64
C GLN A 131 10.08 -2.43 3.79
N VAL A 132 10.96 -1.46 3.97
CA VAL A 132 11.85 -1.37 5.13
C VAL A 132 11.53 -0.13 5.95
N ALA A 133 11.67 -0.26 7.27
CA ALA A 133 11.44 0.87 8.16
C ALA A 133 12.51 1.97 7.97
N PRO A 134 12.17 3.26 8.18
CA PRO A 134 13.15 4.34 8.23
C PRO A 134 14.26 4.06 9.25
N ARG A 135 15.47 4.59 9.01
CA ARG A 135 16.64 4.34 9.89
C ARG A 135 16.41 4.70 11.34
N ASN A 136 15.62 5.73 11.61
CA ASN A 136 15.27 6.20 12.96
C ASN A 136 14.00 5.55 13.53
N ALA A 137 13.47 4.51 12.90
CA ALA A 137 12.29 3.82 13.37
C ALA A 137 12.57 3.03 14.65
N GLY A 138 11.61 3.02 15.56
CA GLY A 138 11.67 2.19 16.76
C GLY A 138 11.65 0.69 16.44
N ALA A 139 12.13 -0.13 17.38
CA ALA A 139 12.28 -1.57 17.21
C ALA A 139 10.99 -2.27 16.75
N VAL A 140 9.84 -1.92 17.33
CA VAL A 140 8.54 -2.52 16.97
C VAL A 140 8.21 -2.30 15.49
N LEU A 141 8.38 -1.09 14.97
CA LEU A 141 8.10 -0.79 13.55
C LEU A 141 9.07 -1.57 12.64
N ARG A 142 10.36 -1.57 12.97
CA ARG A 142 11.38 -2.32 12.22
C ARG A 142 11.07 -3.81 12.16
N LEU A 143 10.74 -4.42 13.29
CA LEU A 143 10.39 -5.84 13.37
C LEU A 143 9.08 -6.15 12.66
N THR A 144 8.09 -5.24 12.71
CA THR A 144 6.83 -5.37 11.96
C THR A 144 7.09 -5.40 10.45
N GLN A 145 7.95 -4.51 9.93
CA GLN A 145 8.32 -4.51 8.52
C GLN A 145 9.08 -5.79 8.13
N ASN A 146 10.04 -6.22 8.94
CA ASN A 146 10.78 -7.46 8.68
C ASN A 146 9.89 -8.70 8.65
N TYR A 147 8.85 -8.76 9.49
CA TYR A 147 7.90 -9.85 9.50
C TYR A 147 7.01 -9.88 8.26
N ASN A 148 6.47 -8.72 7.87
CA ASN A 148 5.57 -8.62 6.72
C ASN A 148 6.31 -8.72 5.38
N TYR A 149 7.54 -8.21 5.34
CA TYR A 149 8.37 -8.08 4.15
C TYR A 149 9.75 -8.73 4.35
N PRO A 150 9.79 -10.08 4.43
CA PRO A 150 11.05 -10.82 4.64
C PRO A 150 12.02 -10.65 3.48
N ALA A 151 13.30 -11.02 3.69
CA ALA A 151 14.35 -10.90 2.67
C ALA A 151 14.25 -11.96 1.54
N LYS A 152 13.22 -12.81 1.53
CA LYS A 152 13.01 -13.86 0.54
C LYS A 152 11.76 -13.55 -0.29
N SER A 153 11.91 -13.44 -1.61
CA SER A 153 10.80 -13.28 -2.56
C SER A 153 9.88 -14.50 -2.55
N ARG A 154 8.63 -14.31 -2.92
CA ARG A 154 7.67 -15.43 -3.05
C ARG A 154 6.66 -15.15 -4.17
N ARG A 155 6.15 -16.23 -4.73
CA ARG A 155 5.04 -16.25 -5.68
C ARG A 155 3.78 -16.72 -4.95
N GLN A 156 2.69 -16.00 -5.13
CA GLN A 156 1.41 -16.24 -4.47
C GLN A 156 0.38 -16.65 -5.54
N THR A 157 -0.23 -17.83 -5.33
CA THR A 157 -1.22 -18.42 -6.22
C THR A 157 -2.26 -19.17 -5.40
N ALA A 158 -3.32 -19.67 -6.02
CA ALA A 158 -4.30 -20.53 -5.36
C ALA A 158 -3.65 -21.74 -4.68
N ALA A 159 -2.61 -22.32 -5.29
CA ALA A 159 -1.90 -23.49 -4.74
C ALA A 159 -1.12 -23.17 -3.43
N THR A 160 -0.76 -21.90 -3.19
CA THR A 160 -0.04 -21.50 -1.97
C THR A 160 -0.95 -21.18 -0.78
N LYS A 161 -2.27 -21.32 -0.93
CA LYS A 161 -3.28 -20.94 0.07
C LYS A 161 -3.12 -21.68 1.40
N GLU A 162 -2.89 -22.98 1.35
CA GLU A 162 -2.74 -23.83 2.55
C GLU A 162 -1.52 -23.41 3.38
N GLU A 163 -0.41 -23.07 2.72
CA GLU A 163 0.84 -22.64 3.36
C GLU A 163 0.76 -21.22 3.90
N LEU A 164 0.29 -20.29 3.06
CA LEU A 164 0.39 -18.85 3.30
C LEU A 164 -0.85 -18.26 4.02
N GLY A 165 -2.00 -18.93 4.00
CA GLY A 165 -3.24 -18.39 4.57
C GLY A 165 -3.57 -17.01 3.98
N ILE A 166 -3.79 -16.01 4.84
CA ILE A 166 -4.08 -14.63 4.42
C ILE A 166 -2.93 -14.00 3.60
N LYS A 167 -1.69 -14.45 3.78
CA LYS A 167 -0.56 -13.95 2.99
C LYS A 167 -0.61 -14.36 1.52
N THR A 168 -1.48 -15.29 1.15
CA THR A 168 -1.74 -15.62 -0.26
C THR A 168 -2.27 -14.42 -1.03
N ILE A 169 -3.14 -13.64 -0.42
CA ILE A 169 -3.72 -12.42 -1.01
C ILE A 169 -3.04 -11.14 -0.53
N PHE A 170 -1.97 -11.24 0.25
CA PHE A 170 -1.26 -10.06 0.72
C PHE A 170 -0.57 -9.36 -0.45
N CYS A 171 -0.95 -8.12 -0.67
CA CYS A 171 -0.38 -7.20 -1.64
C CYS A 171 -0.27 -5.82 -1.00
N SER A 172 0.52 -4.90 -1.55
CA SER A 172 0.64 -3.57 -0.98
C SER A 172 0.94 -2.49 -2.01
N ASP A 173 -0.03 -1.60 -2.20
CA ASP A 173 0.05 -0.41 -3.06
C ASP A 173 0.96 0.69 -2.52
N VAL A 174 1.64 0.43 -1.42
CA VAL A 174 2.79 1.26 -1.02
C VAL A 174 3.83 1.30 -2.15
N CYS A 175 4.06 0.16 -2.81
CA CYS A 175 4.84 0.06 -4.04
C CYS A 175 4.45 -1.25 -4.75
N CYS A 176 3.58 -1.18 -5.75
CA CYS A 176 3.10 -2.35 -6.48
C CYS A 176 2.98 -2.07 -7.99
N LEU A 177 3.64 -2.90 -8.79
CA LEU A 177 3.59 -2.88 -10.25
C LEU A 177 2.46 -3.79 -10.72
N TYR A 178 1.60 -3.30 -11.59
CA TYR A 178 0.46 -4.02 -12.18
C TYR A 178 0.62 -4.19 -13.69
N HIS A 179 0.23 -5.34 -14.21
CA HIS A 179 0.05 -5.54 -15.64
C HIS A 179 -1.27 -4.87 -16.07
N ARG A 180 -1.19 -3.70 -16.74
CA ARG A 180 -2.31 -2.79 -16.97
C ARG A 180 -3.53 -3.46 -17.65
N ASN A 181 -3.32 -4.21 -18.72
CA ASN A 181 -4.45 -4.84 -19.43
C ASN A 181 -5.16 -5.89 -18.54
N ARG A 182 -4.39 -6.74 -17.84
CA ARG A 182 -4.98 -7.73 -16.93
C ARG A 182 -5.67 -7.08 -15.74
N PHE A 183 -5.14 -5.96 -15.26
CA PHE A 183 -5.76 -5.16 -14.22
C PHE A 183 -7.18 -4.75 -14.62
N PHE A 184 -7.38 -4.25 -15.85
CA PHE A 184 -8.71 -3.88 -16.34
C PHE A 184 -9.57 -5.09 -16.71
N CYS A 185 -9.01 -6.19 -17.20
CA CYS A 185 -9.75 -7.43 -17.40
C CYS A 185 -10.34 -8.00 -16.10
N LEU A 186 -9.75 -7.62 -14.95
CA LEU A 186 -10.22 -7.95 -13.60
C LEU A 186 -11.02 -6.81 -12.95
N ASP A 187 -11.55 -5.85 -13.71
CA ASP A 187 -12.34 -4.69 -13.27
C ASP A 187 -11.59 -3.74 -12.30
N GLY A 188 -10.25 -3.80 -12.27
CA GLY A 188 -9.43 -2.94 -11.43
C GLY A 188 -9.67 -3.10 -9.93
N PHE A 189 -9.41 -2.03 -9.18
CA PHE A 189 -9.68 -2.00 -7.74
C PHE A 189 -11.17 -1.86 -7.44
N GLU A 190 -11.58 -2.48 -6.35
CA GLU A 190 -12.90 -2.31 -5.75
C GLU A 190 -13.15 -0.85 -5.37
N GLN A 191 -14.38 -0.38 -5.60
CA GLN A 191 -14.81 0.97 -5.23
C GLN A 191 -16.33 1.01 -4.99
N PRO A 192 -16.82 1.69 -3.93
CA PRO A 192 -16.00 2.37 -2.92
C PRO A 192 -15.32 1.38 -1.98
N VAL A 193 -14.13 1.74 -1.50
CA VAL A 193 -13.38 0.92 -0.55
C VAL A 193 -12.76 1.79 0.56
N LEU A 194 -12.83 1.32 1.81
CA LEU A 194 -12.20 2.03 2.93
C LEU A 194 -10.69 2.01 2.84
N PHE A 195 -10.12 0.82 2.58
CA PHE A 195 -8.73 0.53 2.28
C PHE A 195 -8.57 -0.97 1.98
N GLY A 196 -7.36 -1.41 1.56
CA GLY A 196 -7.09 -2.82 1.25
C GLY A 196 -7.58 -3.24 -0.12
N GLU A 197 -7.78 -2.27 -1.00
CA GLU A 197 -8.08 -2.44 -2.43
C GLU A 197 -7.08 -3.37 -3.12
N ASP A 198 -5.82 -3.29 -2.71
CA ASP A 198 -4.71 -4.12 -3.16
C ASP A 198 -4.87 -5.60 -2.79
N MET A 199 -5.30 -5.89 -1.55
CA MET A 199 -5.58 -7.26 -1.11
C MET A 199 -6.84 -7.83 -1.79
N LEU A 200 -7.88 -7.03 -1.97
CA LEU A 200 -9.11 -7.44 -2.67
C LEU A 200 -8.82 -7.73 -4.13
N PHE A 201 -8.02 -6.89 -4.79
CA PHE A 201 -7.55 -7.15 -6.15
C PHE A 201 -6.71 -8.43 -6.23
N ALA A 202 -5.78 -8.62 -5.30
CA ALA A 202 -4.96 -9.83 -5.25
C ALA A 202 -5.81 -11.09 -5.07
N ALA A 203 -6.87 -11.05 -4.25
CA ALA A 203 -7.81 -12.16 -4.10
C ALA A 203 -8.51 -12.48 -5.42
N LYS A 204 -9.06 -11.46 -6.08
CA LYS A 204 -9.72 -11.57 -7.39
C LYS A 204 -8.76 -12.14 -8.46
N ALA A 205 -7.54 -11.64 -8.50
CA ALA A 205 -6.51 -12.11 -9.43
C ALA A 205 -6.16 -13.59 -9.23
N ILE A 206 -5.95 -14.02 -7.98
CA ILE A 206 -5.62 -15.41 -7.64
C ILE A 206 -6.78 -16.35 -7.93
N GLU A 207 -8.02 -15.96 -7.67
CA GLU A 207 -9.22 -16.71 -8.00
C GLU A 207 -9.41 -16.85 -9.52
N ALA A 208 -8.96 -15.87 -10.30
CA ALA A 208 -8.95 -15.91 -11.77
C ALA A 208 -7.76 -16.68 -12.36
N GLY A 209 -6.94 -17.34 -11.53
CA GLY A 209 -5.80 -18.16 -11.96
C GLY A 209 -4.48 -17.40 -12.18
N TYR A 210 -4.44 -16.11 -11.88
CA TYR A 210 -3.22 -15.32 -11.95
C TYR A 210 -2.34 -15.48 -10.71
N ALA A 211 -1.10 -15.00 -10.81
CA ALA A 211 -0.15 -14.94 -9.71
C ALA A 211 0.09 -13.49 -9.24
N VAL A 212 0.28 -13.34 -7.94
CA VAL A 212 0.84 -12.13 -7.32
C VAL A 212 2.24 -12.46 -6.83
N ARG A 213 3.18 -11.54 -6.95
CA ARG A 213 4.57 -11.77 -6.56
C ARG A 213 5.03 -10.73 -5.55
N TYR A 214 5.68 -11.18 -4.50
CA TYR A 214 6.49 -10.37 -3.61
C TYR A 214 7.94 -10.41 -4.08
N GLU A 215 8.53 -9.25 -4.34
CA GLU A 215 9.93 -9.13 -4.76
C GLU A 215 10.77 -8.47 -3.68
N ALA A 216 11.58 -9.28 -2.99
CA ALA A 216 12.41 -8.84 -1.88
C ALA A 216 13.60 -7.97 -2.30
N GLY A 217 14.03 -8.09 -3.57
CA GLY A 217 15.09 -7.26 -4.15
C GLY A 217 14.65 -5.84 -4.50
N ALA A 218 13.36 -5.62 -4.72
CA ALA A 218 12.79 -4.30 -4.95
C ALA A 218 12.46 -3.65 -3.60
N VAL A 219 13.19 -2.60 -3.19
CA VAL A 219 13.11 -2.09 -1.80
C VAL A 219 12.69 -0.63 -1.76
N VAL A 220 11.68 -0.33 -0.93
CA VAL A 220 11.28 1.03 -0.57
C VAL A 220 11.37 1.26 0.94
N GLU A 221 11.80 2.45 1.35
CA GLU A 221 11.73 2.91 2.73
C GLU A 221 10.33 3.47 2.98
N HIS A 222 9.56 2.81 3.85
CA HIS A 222 8.21 3.24 4.23
C HIS A 222 7.88 2.78 5.65
N GLY A 223 7.14 3.60 6.36
CA GLY A 223 6.58 3.25 7.67
C GLY A 223 6.29 4.47 8.53
N HIS A 224 5.27 4.34 9.34
CA HIS A 224 4.78 5.37 10.25
C HIS A 224 4.70 4.85 11.68
N ALA A 225 5.11 5.70 12.62
CA ALA A 225 4.74 5.53 14.02
C ALA A 225 3.34 6.14 14.21
N PHE A 226 2.35 5.32 14.47
CA PHE A 226 0.99 5.77 14.72
C PHE A 226 0.79 6.09 16.20
N SER A 227 -0.01 7.14 16.48
CA SER A 227 -0.54 7.36 17.83
C SER A 227 -1.43 6.19 18.25
N ILE A 228 -1.70 6.05 19.54
CA ILE A 228 -2.63 5.03 20.09
C ILE A 228 -4.00 5.16 19.42
N ARG A 229 -4.49 6.40 19.27
CA ARG A 229 -5.79 6.70 18.65
C ARG A 229 -5.81 6.26 17.18
N ASP A 230 -4.76 6.56 16.41
CA ASP A 230 -4.68 6.19 15.00
C ASP A 230 -4.51 4.68 14.84
N THR A 231 -3.76 4.03 15.75
CA THR A 231 -3.64 2.57 15.82
C THR A 231 -5.00 1.92 16.03
N PHE A 232 -5.79 2.38 17.01
CA PHE A 232 -7.14 1.89 17.24
C PHE A 232 -8.03 2.10 16.00
N ARG A 233 -8.07 3.34 15.49
CA ARG A 233 -8.90 3.71 14.33
C ARG A 233 -8.59 2.88 13.08
N ARG A 234 -7.32 2.70 12.74
CA ARG A 234 -6.93 1.87 11.60
C ARG A 234 -7.37 0.43 11.75
N ASN A 235 -7.26 -0.12 12.94
CA ASN A 235 -7.71 -1.49 13.21
C ASN A 235 -9.25 -1.58 13.27
N PHE A 236 -9.94 -0.54 13.75
CA PHE A 236 -11.39 -0.43 13.63
C PHE A 236 -11.84 -0.50 12.16
N LEU A 237 -11.27 0.33 11.31
CA LEU A 237 -11.56 0.33 9.88
C LEU A 237 -11.21 -1.01 9.21
N ASN A 238 -10.12 -1.67 9.65
CA ASN A 238 -9.78 -3.01 9.19
C ASN A 238 -10.84 -4.05 9.57
N GLY A 239 -11.36 -4.00 10.79
CA GLY A 239 -12.47 -4.86 11.22
C GLY A 239 -13.73 -4.62 10.41
N VAL A 240 -14.09 -3.36 10.15
CA VAL A 240 -15.21 -2.99 9.26
C VAL A 240 -14.99 -3.56 7.86
N ASN A 241 -13.83 -3.31 7.26
CA ASN A 241 -13.49 -3.74 5.91
C ASN A 241 -13.57 -5.28 5.76
N GLN A 242 -13.03 -6.03 6.72
CA GLN A 242 -13.14 -7.49 6.71
C GLN A 242 -14.58 -7.99 6.89
N THR A 243 -15.44 -7.23 7.53
CA THR A 243 -16.87 -7.57 7.67
C THR A 243 -17.62 -7.26 6.37
N MET A 244 -17.32 -6.15 5.72
CA MET A 244 -17.92 -5.78 4.42
C MET A 244 -17.54 -6.78 3.32
N HIS A 245 -16.29 -7.26 3.31
CA HIS A 245 -15.78 -8.22 2.33
C HIS A 245 -15.60 -9.63 2.93
N ALA A 246 -16.53 -10.03 3.82
CA ALA A 246 -16.41 -11.28 4.58
C ALA A 246 -16.26 -12.53 3.69
N GLU A 247 -16.85 -12.55 2.50
CA GLU A 247 -16.72 -13.66 1.55
C GLU A 247 -15.28 -13.90 1.14
N VAL A 248 -14.52 -12.83 0.86
CA VAL A 248 -13.11 -12.91 0.52
C VAL A 248 -12.29 -13.36 1.73
N PHE A 249 -12.43 -12.67 2.86
CA PHE A 249 -11.58 -12.92 4.04
C PHE A 249 -11.86 -14.26 4.75
N ARG A 250 -13.06 -14.85 4.63
CA ARG A 250 -13.34 -16.21 5.12
C ARG A 250 -12.61 -17.29 4.34
N ARG A 251 -12.31 -17.06 3.06
CA ARG A 251 -11.56 -18.02 2.22
C ARG A 251 -10.07 -18.06 2.59
N PHE A 252 -9.54 -17.01 3.21
CA PHE A 252 -8.13 -16.89 3.57
C PHE A 252 -7.99 -16.62 5.07
N SER A 253 -7.64 -17.68 5.84
CA SER A 253 -7.53 -17.57 7.30
C SER A 253 -6.46 -16.57 7.76
N SER A 254 -6.84 -15.65 8.64
CA SER A 254 -5.94 -14.64 9.23
C SER A 254 -5.55 -14.95 10.69
N GLU A 255 -6.26 -15.86 11.37
CA GLU A 255 -6.11 -16.08 12.83
C GLU A 255 -4.71 -16.59 13.22
N ARG A 256 -4.18 -17.56 12.47
CA ARG A 256 -2.84 -18.10 12.72
C ARG A 256 -1.75 -17.06 12.46
N GLU A 257 -1.97 -16.15 11.52
CA GLU A 257 -1.00 -15.15 11.11
C GLU A 257 -0.80 -14.08 12.19
N GLY A 258 -1.86 -13.61 12.82
CA GLY A 258 -1.77 -12.68 13.95
C GLY A 258 -0.95 -13.25 15.11
N ALA A 259 -1.19 -14.50 15.47
CA ALA A 259 -0.45 -15.18 16.53
C ALA A 259 1.04 -15.36 16.18
N ARG A 260 1.36 -15.75 14.93
CA ARG A 260 2.74 -15.85 14.42
C ARG A 260 3.47 -14.51 14.49
N TYR A 261 2.82 -13.44 14.06
CA TYR A 261 3.36 -12.08 14.12
C TYR A 261 3.71 -11.66 15.55
N VAL A 262 2.77 -11.83 16.48
CA VAL A 262 2.99 -11.46 17.89
C VAL A 262 4.16 -12.28 18.48
N LYS A 263 4.17 -13.58 18.26
CA LYS A 263 5.26 -14.47 18.72
C LYS A 263 6.62 -14.04 18.15
N TYR A 264 6.69 -13.73 16.86
CA TYR A 264 7.92 -13.28 16.20
C TYR A 264 8.45 -11.99 16.84
N VAL A 265 7.61 -10.96 16.94
CA VAL A 265 8.05 -9.65 17.46
C VAL A 265 8.51 -9.77 18.92
N PHE A 266 7.80 -10.52 19.77
CA PHE A 266 8.24 -10.76 21.14
C PHE A 266 9.58 -11.50 21.22
N ALA A 267 9.77 -12.53 20.39
CA ALA A 267 11.01 -13.29 20.35
C ALA A 267 12.21 -12.41 19.94
N GLU A 268 12.05 -11.57 18.92
CA GLU A 268 13.11 -10.67 18.47
C GLU A 268 13.39 -9.56 19.49
N LEU A 269 12.38 -8.94 20.08
CA LEU A 269 12.56 -7.93 21.13
C LEU A 269 13.27 -8.51 22.36
N LYS A 270 12.99 -9.77 22.73
CA LYS A 270 13.68 -10.48 23.81
C LYS A 270 15.16 -10.70 23.48
N LYS A 271 15.49 -11.13 22.25
CA LYS A 271 16.88 -11.28 21.78
C LYS A 271 17.65 -9.95 21.84
N GLU A 272 16.98 -8.85 21.46
CA GLU A 272 17.55 -7.49 21.51
C GLU A 272 17.58 -6.89 22.92
N ARG A 273 17.07 -7.58 23.94
CA ARG A 273 16.92 -7.10 25.32
C ARG A 273 16.09 -5.81 25.43
N ALA A 274 15.19 -5.58 24.50
CA ALA A 274 14.36 -4.37 24.40
C ALA A 274 13.09 -4.47 25.25
N TYR A 275 13.21 -4.67 26.56
CA TYR A 275 12.10 -4.97 27.47
C TYR A 275 11.02 -3.88 27.51
N LEU A 276 11.39 -2.59 27.48
CA LEU A 276 10.43 -1.48 27.41
C LEU A 276 9.61 -1.53 26.11
N SER A 277 10.26 -1.91 25.00
CA SER A 277 9.58 -2.10 23.72
C SER A 277 8.61 -3.29 23.75
N MET A 278 8.90 -4.34 24.53
CA MET A 278 7.98 -5.48 24.73
C MET A 278 6.70 -5.04 25.46
N ILE A 279 6.81 -4.23 26.51
CA ILE A 279 5.64 -3.68 27.22
C ILE A 279 4.82 -2.80 26.29
N SER A 280 5.47 -1.88 25.58
CA SER A 280 4.81 -1.01 24.58
C SER A 280 4.13 -1.83 23.47
N PHE A 281 4.77 -2.89 22.99
CA PHE A 281 4.21 -3.77 21.96
C PHE A 281 3.01 -4.55 22.46
N ALA A 282 3.05 -5.09 23.71
CA ALA A 282 1.90 -5.76 24.31
C ALA A 282 0.68 -4.83 24.37
N PHE A 283 0.87 -3.58 24.83
CA PHE A 283 -0.17 -2.58 24.85
C PHE A 283 -0.70 -2.24 23.46
N GLN A 284 0.19 -2.06 22.47
CA GLN A 284 -0.21 -1.85 21.08
C GLN A 284 -1.03 -3.03 20.52
N CYS A 285 -0.68 -4.28 20.86
CA CYS A 285 -1.45 -5.46 20.47
C CYS A 285 -2.87 -5.44 21.06
N ALA A 286 -3.01 -5.06 22.33
CA ALA A 286 -4.32 -4.92 22.96
C ALA A 286 -5.18 -3.83 22.28
N VAL A 287 -4.59 -2.67 21.98
CA VAL A 287 -5.27 -1.57 21.27
C VAL A 287 -5.68 -1.99 19.85
N ARG A 288 -4.80 -2.68 19.12
CA ARG A 288 -5.10 -3.20 17.77
C ARG A 288 -6.24 -4.20 17.81
N TYR A 289 -6.21 -5.13 18.75
CA TYR A 289 -7.23 -6.16 18.87
C TYR A 289 -8.59 -5.56 19.28
N ALA A 290 -8.60 -4.64 20.25
CA ALA A 290 -9.82 -3.92 20.65
C ALA A 290 -10.42 -3.13 19.49
N GLY A 291 -9.58 -2.39 18.73
CA GLY A 291 -10.04 -1.69 17.52
C GLY A 291 -10.63 -2.64 16.49
N PHE A 292 -9.94 -3.73 16.20
CA PHE A 292 -10.39 -4.73 15.23
C PHE A 292 -11.73 -5.37 15.63
N LEU A 293 -11.89 -5.77 16.91
CA LEU A 293 -13.15 -6.33 17.40
C LEU A 293 -14.29 -5.32 17.30
N ALA A 294 -14.05 -4.07 17.75
CA ALA A 294 -15.06 -3.02 17.63
C ALA A 294 -15.48 -2.79 16.17
N GLY A 295 -14.52 -2.84 15.23
CA GLY A 295 -14.79 -2.75 13.80
C GLY A 295 -15.53 -3.97 13.25
N ARG A 296 -15.18 -5.18 13.68
CA ARG A 296 -15.87 -6.41 13.26
C ARG A 296 -17.35 -6.43 13.66
N TYR A 297 -17.67 -5.83 14.81
CA TYR A 297 -19.03 -5.73 15.31
C TYR A 297 -19.64 -4.34 15.15
N TYR A 298 -19.17 -3.53 14.19
CA TYR A 298 -19.60 -2.14 14.00
C TYR A 298 -21.10 -1.98 13.82
N ARG A 299 -21.79 -2.96 13.23
CA ARG A 299 -23.24 -2.95 13.02
C ARG A 299 -24.04 -2.98 14.34
N LEU A 300 -23.43 -3.43 15.45
CA LEU A 300 -24.02 -3.43 16.77
C LEU A 300 -23.78 -2.11 17.53
N LEU A 301 -22.95 -1.21 17.01
CA LEU A 301 -22.62 0.06 17.64
C LEU A 301 -23.55 1.17 17.16
N PRO A 302 -23.87 2.17 18.03
CA PRO A 302 -24.59 3.36 17.61
C PRO A 302 -23.90 4.07 16.44
N LYS A 303 -24.67 4.53 15.44
CA LYS A 303 -24.13 5.21 14.23
C LYS A 303 -23.21 6.39 14.57
N ALA A 304 -23.56 7.21 15.58
CA ALA A 304 -22.73 8.32 16.02
C ALA A 304 -21.35 7.85 16.53
N LEU A 305 -21.29 6.72 17.25
CA LEU A 305 -20.05 6.14 17.74
C LEU A 305 -19.20 5.61 16.55
N VAL A 306 -19.82 4.92 15.61
CA VAL A 306 -19.12 4.43 14.40
C VAL A 306 -18.51 5.59 13.61
N ARG A 307 -19.25 6.67 13.37
CA ARG A 307 -18.73 7.88 12.71
C ARG A 307 -17.53 8.47 13.47
N ARG A 308 -17.60 8.55 14.79
CA ARG A 308 -16.50 9.05 15.63
C ARG A 308 -15.26 8.14 15.54
N LEU A 309 -15.44 6.82 15.60
CA LEU A 309 -14.36 5.83 15.56
C LEU A 309 -13.74 5.71 14.16
N SER A 310 -14.55 5.82 13.11
CA SER A 310 -14.06 5.82 11.72
C SER A 310 -13.40 7.14 11.32
N GLY A 311 -13.61 8.22 12.11
CA GLY A 311 -13.15 9.58 11.77
C GLY A 311 -13.83 10.11 10.52
N ASN A 312 -15.14 9.84 10.39
CA ASN A 312 -15.97 10.21 9.26
C ASN A 312 -15.57 9.53 7.92
N ALA A 313 -14.86 8.40 7.98
CA ALA A 313 -14.69 7.59 6.78
C ALA A 313 -16.08 7.14 6.27
N PRO A 314 -16.35 7.18 4.96
CA PRO A 314 -17.62 6.74 4.40
C PRO A 314 -17.74 5.23 4.57
N ILE A 315 -18.53 4.80 5.54
CA ILE A 315 -18.88 3.39 5.73
C ILE A 315 -20.22 3.19 5.04
N CYS A 316 -20.23 2.47 3.94
CA CYS A 316 -21.47 2.06 3.27
C CYS A 316 -22.18 1.04 4.17
N ASP A 317 -23.51 1.01 4.16
CA ASP A 317 -24.39 0.13 4.97
C ASP A 317 -24.79 0.65 6.38
N PHE A 318 -25.05 1.94 6.50
CA PHE A 318 -25.81 2.47 7.63
C PHE A 318 -27.16 3.02 7.20
#